data_a2e6ac805685b2033df82f7e85aff801
#
_entry.id   a2e6ac805685b2033df82f7e85aff801
#
_cell.length_a   1.000
_cell.length_b   1.000
_cell.length_c   1.000
_cell.angle_alpha   90.00
_cell.angle_beta   90.00
_cell.angle_gamma   90.00
#
_symmetry.space_group_name_H-M   'P 1'
#
loop_
_entity.id
_entity.type
_entity.pdbx_description
1 polymer ?
#
loop_
_entity_poly.entity_id
_entity_poly.type
_entity_poly.pdbx_seq_one_letter_code
_entity_poly.pdbx_strand_id
1 'polypeptide(L)'
;MLRIFYRNEELVAGSYSEVFIRCGQPTCRCHQEGGHFATRLSQWVAGKLKSKIVRVADRERVKIASDHYKTHKSTLRDLRKLHSEELKLLKRIVELRTRKYE
;
A
#
# COMPACT_ATOMS: atom_id res chain seq x y z
N MET A 1 10.46 -14.60 -0.02
CA MET A 1 9.14 -14.03 0.23
C MET A 1 8.93 -13.66 1.69
N LEU A 2 9.10 -14.58 2.64
CA LEU A 2 8.87 -14.31 4.07
C LEU A 2 9.91 -13.38 4.71
N ARG A 3 11.06 -13.21 4.11
CA ARG A 3 12.17 -12.41 4.66
C ARG A 3 11.78 -10.94 4.90
N ILE A 4 10.90 -10.39 4.08
CA ILE A 4 10.48 -8.98 4.23
C ILE A 4 9.76 -8.72 5.56
N PHE A 5 9.08 -9.73 6.12
CA PHE A 5 8.35 -9.60 7.38
C PHE A 5 9.26 -9.59 8.61
N TYR A 6 10.51 -10.03 8.44
CA TYR A 6 11.51 -10.02 9.52
C TYR A 6 12.39 -8.78 9.51
N ARG A 7 12.26 -7.92 8.50
CA ARG A 7 12.96 -6.65 8.46
C ARG A 7 12.26 -5.64 9.34
N ASN A 8 13.04 -4.86 10.08
CA ASN A 8 12.51 -3.79 10.93
C ASN A 8 12.40 -2.49 10.14
N GLU A 9 11.66 -2.50 9.06
CA GLU A 9 11.44 -1.35 8.19
C GLU A 9 10.19 -0.59 8.62
N GLU A 10 10.26 0.75 8.58
CA GLU A 10 9.10 1.59 8.80
C GLU A 10 8.09 1.40 7.66
N LEU A 11 6.82 1.25 8.01
CA LEU A 11 5.73 1.12 7.05
C LEU A 11 4.76 2.28 7.24
N VAL A 12 4.44 2.96 6.15
CA VAL A 12 3.43 4.03 6.15
C VAL A 12 2.30 3.61 5.23
N ALA A 13 1.11 3.43 5.81
CA ALA A 13 -0.09 3.11 5.06
C ALA A 13 -0.49 4.29 4.19
N GLY A 14 -0.74 4.05 2.91
CA GLY A 14 -1.20 5.07 2.00
C GLY A 14 -0.44 5.07 0.69
N SER A 15 -0.83 5.98 -0.19
CA SER A 15 -0.25 6.16 -1.51
C SER A 15 0.44 7.52 -1.58
N TYR A 16 1.76 7.50 -1.77
CA TYR A 16 2.57 8.70 -1.97
C TYR A 16 2.42 9.17 -3.41
N SER A 17 2.18 10.45 -3.59
CA SER A 17 2.09 11.07 -4.92
C SER A 17 2.68 12.47 -4.93
N GLU A 18 3.16 12.88 -6.10
CA GLU A 18 3.66 14.21 -6.34
C GLU A 18 2.60 15.00 -7.09
N VAL A 19 2.26 16.18 -6.58
CA VAL A 19 1.18 17.00 -7.12
C VAL A 19 1.61 18.46 -7.19
N PHE A 20 0.93 19.22 -8.05
CA PHE A 20 1.07 20.67 -8.13
C PHE A 20 -0.21 21.30 -7.59
N ILE A 21 -0.05 22.12 -6.56
CA ILE A 21 -1.16 22.75 -5.85
C ILE A 21 -1.05 24.27 -5.97
N ARG A 22 -2.14 24.90 -6.39
CA ARG A 22 -2.23 26.35 -6.37
C ARG A 22 -2.46 26.82 -4.94
N CYS A 23 -1.65 27.78 -4.49
CA CYS A 23 -1.82 28.33 -3.15
C CYS A 23 -3.05 29.23 -3.08
N GLY A 24 -3.50 29.55 -1.85
CA GLY A 24 -4.66 30.38 -1.63
C GLY A 24 -4.49 31.86 -1.97
N GLN A 25 -3.26 32.31 -2.34
CA GLN A 25 -2.99 33.71 -2.70
C GLN A 25 -3.18 33.92 -4.20
N PRO A 26 -4.17 34.74 -4.64
CA PRO A 26 -4.44 34.96 -6.06
C PRO A 26 -3.28 35.60 -6.83
N THR A 27 -2.43 36.35 -6.13
CA THR A 27 -1.27 37.06 -6.72
C THR A 27 -0.03 36.20 -6.82
N CYS A 28 -0.05 34.98 -6.31
CA CYS A 28 1.10 34.09 -6.36
C CYS A 28 1.36 33.58 -7.78
N ARG A 29 2.64 33.48 -8.16
CA ARG A 29 3.07 32.93 -9.47
C ARG A 29 2.57 31.51 -9.74
N CYS A 30 2.28 30.75 -8.69
CA CYS A 30 1.79 29.38 -8.85
C CYS A 30 0.50 29.29 -9.65
N HIS A 31 -0.34 30.34 -9.64
CA HIS A 31 -1.54 30.42 -10.45
C HIS A 31 -1.27 30.54 -11.94
N GLN A 32 -0.08 31.06 -12.31
CA GLN A 32 0.35 31.19 -13.70
C GLN A 32 1.23 30.01 -14.14
N GLU A 33 1.97 29.43 -13.22
CA GLU A 33 2.97 28.37 -13.48
C GLU A 33 2.44 26.95 -13.22
N GLY A 34 1.15 26.77 -12.96
CA GLY A 34 0.56 25.44 -12.72
C GLY A 34 0.55 24.98 -11.29
N GLY A 35 0.95 25.82 -10.32
CA GLY A 35 0.92 25.54 -8.90
C GLY A 35 2.29 25.28 -8.29
N HIS A 36 2.30 25.10 -6.97
CA HIS A 36 3.49 24.70 -6.21
C HIS A 36 3.62 23.18 -6.21
N PHE A 37 4.84 22.71 -6.35
CA PHE A 37 5.14 21.28 -6.19
C PHE A 37 4.90 20.88 -4.72
N ALA A 38 4.14 19.85 -4.52
CA ALA A 38 3.88 19.30 -3.21
C ALA A 38 3.80 17.78 -3.28
N THR A 39 3.99 17.14 -2.15
CA THR A 39 3.86 15.69 -2.02
C THR A 39 2.69 15.37 -1.11
N ARG A 40 1.88 14.42 -1.53
CA ARG A 40 0.63 14.06 -0.86
C ARG A 40 0.65 12.58 -0.50
N LEU A 41 0.19 12.28 0.70
CA LEU A 41 -0.07 10.92 1.14
C LEU A 41 -1.58 10.74 1.26
N SER A 42 -2.12 9.82 0.46
CA SER A 42 -3.55 9.50 0.46
C SER A 42 -3.78 8.19 1.20
N GLN A 43 -4.71 8.19 2.14
CA GLN A 43 -5.02 7.04 2.99
C GLN A 43 -6.53 6.81 3.06
N TRP A 44 -6.92 5.54 3.16
CA TRP A 44 -8.29 5.17 3.49
C TRP A 44 -8.43 5.06 5.00
N VAL A 45 -9.30 5.88 5.58
CA VAL A 45 -9.58 5.87 7.01
C VAL A 45 -11.09 5.79 7.20
N ALA A 46 -11.55 4.73 7.86
CA ALA A 46 -12.98 4.51 8.13
C ALA A 46 -13.87 4.61 6.87
N GLY A 47 -13.39 4.05 5.76
CA GLY A 47 -14.12 4.05 4.49
C GLY A 47 -14.03 5.35 3.68
N LYS A 48 -13.32 6.35 4.18
CA LYS A 48 -13.14 7.63 3.50
C LYS A 48 -11.69 7.84 3.09
N LEU A 49 -11.49 8.40 1.91
CA LEU A 49 -10.16 8.78 1.43
C LEU A 49 -9.75 10.11 2.07
N LYS A 50 -8.65 10.08 2.80
CA LYS A 50 -8.04 11.27 3.39
C LYS A 50 -6.67 11.49 2.80
N SER A 51 -6.34 12.75 2.52
CA SER A 51 -5.05 13.15 1.98
C SER A 51 -4.39 14.15 2.90
N LYS A 52 -3.06 14.00 3.06
CA LYS A 52 -2.24 14.93 3.83
C LYS A 52 -1.04 15.36 3.00
N ILE A 53 -0.65 16.61 3.16
CA ILE A 53 0.58 17.11 2.55
C ILE A 53 1.77 16.62 3.37
N VAL A 54 2.75 16.03 2.69
CA VAL A 54 3.97 15.55 3.32
C VAL A 54 4.98 16.69 3.38
N ARG A 55 5.56 16.93 4.55
CA ARG A 55 6.60 17.96 4.72
C ARG A 55 7.82 17.62 3.88
N VAL A 56 8.50 18.65 3.39
CA VAL A 56 9.71 18.49 2.59
C VAL A 56 10.75 17.62 3.28
N ALA A 57 10.96 17.82 4.59
CA ALA A 57 11.90 17.06 5.37
C ALA A 57 11.55 15.56 5.49
N ASP A 58 10.27 15.22 5.31
CA ASP A 58 9.79 13.84 5.48
C ASP A 58 9.55 13.13 4.13
N ARG A 59 9.72 13.82 3.00
CA ARG A 59 9.40 13.28 1.67
C ARG A 59 10.05 11.93 1.40
N GLU A 60 11.35 11.86 1.56
CA GLU A 60 12.10 10.64 1.24
C GLU A 60 11.71 9.51 2.19
N ARG A 61 11.65 9.79 3.47
CA ARG A 61 11.27 8.80 4.48
C ARG A 61 9.87 8.24 4.22
N VAL A 62 8.89 9.10 3.99
CA VAL A 62 7.51 8.70 3.75
C VAL A 62 7.38 7.93 2.43
N LYS A 63 8.10 8.36 1.39
CA LYS A 63 8.10 7.66 0.09
C LYS A 63 8.62 6.24 0.25
N ILE A 64 9.75 6.06 0.91
CA ILE A 64 10.36 4.74 1.14
C ILE A 64 9.43 3.88 1.99
N ALA A 65 8.91 4.43 3.09
CA ALA A 65 8.03 3.70 4.00
C ALA A 65 6.69 3.31 3.32
N SER A 66 6.17 4.16 2.44
CA SER A 66 4.98 3.86 1.63
C SER A 66 5.26 2.73 0.63
N ASP A 67 6.42 2.73 -0.01
CA ASP A 67 6.82 1.67 -0.92
C ASP A 67 6.99 0.34 -0.19
N HIS A 68 7.59 0.35 1.00
CA HIS A 68 7.69 -0.84 1.85
C HIS A 68 6.30 -1.37 2.24
N TYR A 69 5.39 -0.48 2.58
CA TYR A 69 4.01 -0.87 2.89
C TYR A 69 3.34 -1.57 1.71
N LYS A 70 3.46 -1.02 0.50
CA LYS A 70 2.90 -1.62 -0.73
C LYS A 70 3.47 -3.00 -0.98
N THR A 71 4.79 -3.16 -0.82
CA THR A 71 5.47 -4.44 -0.99
C THR A 71 4.96 -5.47 0.01
N HIS A 72 4.82 -5.10 1.28
CA HIS A 72 4.28 -5.99 2.31
C HIS A 72 2.84 -6.39 2.02
N LYS A 73 1.99 -5.45 1.60
CA LYS A 73 0.59 -5.74 1.25
C LYS A 73 0.48 -6.66 0.04
N SER A 74 1.32 -6.43 -0.97
CA SER A 74 1.38 -7.29 -2.16
C SER A 74 1.80 -8.70 -1.80
N THR A 75 2.83 -8.84 -0.96
CA THR A 75 3.32 -10.15 -0.51
C THR A 75 2.26 -10.89 0.32
N LEU A 76 1.53 -10.19 1.18
CA LEU A 76 0.41 -10.79 1.93
C LEU A 76 -0.67 -11.33 1.00
N ARG A 77 -1.00 -10.61 -0.07
CA ARG A 77 -1.97 -11.09 -1.08
C ARG A 77 -1.46 -12.35 -1.78
N ASP A 78 -0.19 -12.37 -2.16
CA ASP A 78 0.42 -13.52 -2.83
C ASP A 78 0.43 -14.74 -1.92
N LEU A 79 0.77 -14.57 -0.66
CA LEU A 79 0.74 -15.65 0.35
C LEU A 79 -0.68 -16.19 0.55
N ARG A 80 -1.66 -15.31 0.61
CA ARG A 80 -3.07 -15.71 0.74
C ARG A 80 -3.52 -16.55 -0.46
N LYS A 81 -3.12 -16.14 -1.66
CA LYS A 81 -3.44 -16.86 -2.91
C LYS A 81 -2.80 -18.25 -2.90
N LEU A 82 -1.50 -18.34 -2.59
CA LEU A 82 -0.78 -19.60 -2.52
C LEU A 82 -1.38 -20.54 -1.47
N HIS A 83 -1.72 -20.02 -0.30
CA HIS A 83 -2.36 -20.79 0.75
C HIS A 83 -3.74 -21.33 0.34
N SER A 84 -4.52 -20.51 -0.37
CA SER A 84 -5.82 -20.93 -0.91
C SER A 84 -5.66 -22.08 -1.91
N GLU A 85 -4.67 -22.02 -2.79
CA GLU A 85 -4.37 -23.09 -3.74
C GLU A 85 -3.91 -24.37 -3.04
N GLU A 86 -3.08 -24.24 -2.03
CA GLU A 86 -2.62 -25.34 -1.21
C GLU A 86 -3.80 -26.04 -0.52
N LEU A 87 -4.71 -25.29 0.07
CA LEU A 87 -5.89 -25.84 0.71
C LEU A 87 -6.78 -26.60 -0.26
N LYS A 88 -6.93 -26.10 -1.49
CA LYS A 88 -7.71 -26.81 -2.52
C LYS A 88 -7.09 -28.16 -2.86
N LEU A 89 -5.77 -28.20 -3.01
CA LEU A 89 -5.05 -29.44 -3.30
C LEU A 89 -5.16 -30.44 -2.15
N LEU A 90 -4.99 -29.98 -0.93
CA LEU A 90 -5.12 -30.83 0.26
C LEU A 90 -6.52 -31.39 0.41
N LYS A 91 -7.53 -30.56 0.16
CA LYS A 91 -8.94 -31.00 0.17
C LYS A 91 -9.19 -32.08 -0.86
N ARG A 92 -8.64 -31.95 -2.06
CA ARG A 92 -8.78 -32.95 -3.10
C ARG A 92 -8.11 -34.26 -2.73
N ILE A 93 -6.96 -34.21 -2.08
CA ILE A 93 -6.28 -35.42 -1.58
C ILE A 93 -7.18 -36.13 -0.56
N VAL A 94 -7.78 -35.39 0.36
CA VAL A 94 -8.69 -35.95 1.36
C VAL A 94 -9.89 -36.61 0.67
N GLU A 95 -10.50 -35.94 -0.31
CA GLU A 95 -11.65 -36.47 -1.06
C GLU A 95 -11.30 -37.77 -1.79
N LEU A 96 -10.12 -37.84 -2.43
CA LEU A 96 -9.68 -39.03 -3.15
C LEU A 96 -9.35 -40.21 -2.22
N ARG A 97 -8.98 -39.93 -0.98
CA ARG A 97 -8.64 -40.96 -0.01
C ARG A 97 -9.84 -41.38 0.89
N THR A 98 -10.91 -40.63 0.78
CA THR A 98 -12.10 -40.89 1.61
C THR A 98 -12.88 -42.09 1.03
N ARG A 99 -13.18 -43.06 1.85
CA ARG A 99 -13.95 -44.23 1.52
C ARG A 99 -15.14 -44.32 2.45
N LYS A 100 -16.29 -44.70 1.93
CA LYS A 100 -17.44 -45.02 2.77
C LYS A 100 -17.33 -46.47 3.27
N TYR A 101 -17.54 -46.64 4.55
CA TYR A 101 -17.65 -47.98 5.13
C TYR A 101 -19.06 -48.51 4.90
N GLU A 102 -19.14 -49.66 4.26
CA GLU A 102 -20.46 -50.31 3.97
C GLU A 102 -20.61 -51.60 4.71
#